data_d7999262077b6e922480c1a6193952bf
#
_entry.id   d7999262077b6e922480c1a6193952bf
#
_cell.length_a   1.000
_cell.length_b   1.000
_cell.length_c   1.000
_cell.angle_alpha   90.00
_cell.angle_beta   90.00
_cell.angle_gamma   90.00
#
_symmetry.space_group_name_H-M   'P 1'
#
loop_
_entity.id
_entity.type
_entity.pdbx_description
1 polymer ?
#
loop_
_entity_poly.entity_id
_entity_poly.type
_entity_poly.pdbx_seq_one_letter_code
_entity_poly.pdbx_strand_id
1 'polypeptide(L)'
;MLLKRNRTPSKYIYYALQLYFSGLSLRKTSQRLSQFIKRNHISIWNWIQWYKPKEILQKKRKVSEFIIDETLLKVGENYVWLWVAIEPIDKIVLGIRISVERNMLVAEQFIQKLATEYGKHPVHTDGGTWYPQACKFLKLEHHLYSSFEKSIIERTIQYVKDRTECFDDYFPCRKNKFRLEHVMHWLDVFVDMHNETILQRIIK
;
A
#
# COMPACT_ATOMS: atom_id res chain seq x y z
N MET A 1 -12.49 -14.03 2.57
CA MET A 1 -13.79 -14.61 2.99
C MET A 1 -14.61 -13.53 3.67
N LEU A 2 -15.62 -12.97 3.00
CA LEU A 2 -16.50 -11.95 3.56
C LEU A 2 -17.46 -12.61 4.55
N LEU A 3 -17.61 -12.01 5.71
CA LEU A 3 -18.30 -12.56 6.89
C LEU A 3 -19.70 -13.12 6.57
N LYS A 4 -19.99 -14.31 7.08
CA LYS A 4 -21.25 -15.06 6.98
C LYS A 4 -22.54 -14.32 7.41
N ARG A 5 -22.45 -13.09 7.95
CA ARG A 5 -23.59 -12.27 8.41
C ARG A 5 -23.71 -10.90 7.76
N ASN A 6 -23.03 -10.66 6.64
CA ASN A 6 -23.09 -9.36 6.00
C ASN A 6 -24.35 -9.24 5.14
N ARG A 7 -25.31 -8.41 5.57
CA ARG A 7 -26.54 -8.10 4.82
C ARG A 7 -26.30 -7.27 3.55
N THR A 8 -25.05 -6.97 3.24
CA THR A 8 -24.67 -6.20 2.07
C THR A 8 -23.95 -7.12 1.09
N PRO A 9 -24.42 -7.24 -0.16
CA PRO A 9 -23.71 -8.01 -1.17
C PRO A 9 -22.26 -7.54 -1.36
N SER A 10 -21.34 -8.49 -1.51
CA SER A 10 -19.89 -8.22 -1.58
C SER A 10 -19.50 -7.22 -2.66
N LYS A 11 -20.21 -7.22 -3.80
CA LYS A 11 -19.98 -6.25 -4.89
C LYS A 11 -20.12 -4.80 -4.45
N TYR A 12 -21.08 -4.49 -3.58
CA TYR A 12 -21.28 -3.13 -3.08
C TYR A 12 -20.27 -2.75 -1.99
N ILE A 13 -19.81 -3.71 -1.20
CA ILE A 13 -18.71 -3.49 -0.25
C ILE A 13 -17.45 -3.15 -1.03
N TYR A 14 -17.11 -3.98 -2.02
CA TYR A 14 -15.96 -3.75 -2.86
C TYR A 14 -16.03 -2.41 -3.60
N TYR A 15 -17.17 -2.06 -4.19
CA TYR A 15 -17.40 -0.77 -4.83
C TYR A 15 -17.20 0.40 -3.86
N ALA A 16 -17.68 0.28 -2.63
CA ALA A 16 -17.48 1.31 -1.61
C ALA A 16 -16.00 1.46 -1.23
N LEU A 17 -15.25 0.35 -1.10
CA LEU A 17 -13.80 0.40 -0.87
C LEU A 17 -13.07 1.08 -2.02
N GLN A 18 -13.39 0.73 -3.26
CA GLN A 18 -12.85 1.39 -4.45
C GLN A 18 -13.10 2.90 -4.43
N LEU A 19 -14.32 3.34 -4.16
CA LEU A 19 -14.67 4.76 -4.05
C LEU A 19 -13.89 5.47 -2.94
N TYR A 20 -13.79 4.85 -1.77
CA TYR A 20 -13.05 5.42 -0.64
C TYR A 20 -11.56 5.55 -0.97
N PHE A 21 -10.93 4.49 -1.43
CA PHE A 21 -9.50 4.49 -1.76
C PHE A 21 -9.17 5.30 -3.03
N SER A 22 -10.18 5.63 -3.86
CA SER A 22 -10.03 6.60 -4.96
C SER A 22 -10.08 8.07 -4.51
N GLY A 23 -10.35 8.36 -3.23
CA GLY A 23 -10.30 9.72 -2.71
C GLY A 23 -11.56 10.25 -2.09
N LEU A 24 -12.64 9.52 -2.07
CA LEU A 24 -13.85 9.99 -1.43
C LEU A 24 -13.75 9.83 0.09
N SER A 25 -14.25 10.82 0.84
CA SER A 25 -14.43 10.65 2.27
C SER A 25 -15.47 9.56 2.57
N LEU A 26 -15.44 8.98 3.78
CA LEU A 26 -16.43 7.97 4.20
C LEU A 26 -17.89 8.44 3.99
N ARG A 27 -18.17 9.72 4.26
CA ARG A 27 -19.51 10.30 4.08
C ARG A 27 -19.88 10.42 2.60
N LYS A 28 -18.97 10.93 1.74
CA LYS A 28 -19.18 11.01 0.30
C LYS A 28 -19.32 9.61 -0.33
N THR A 29 -18.54 8.64 0.13
CA THR A 29 -18.66 7.24 -0.28
C THR A 29 -20.04 6.67 0.07
N SER A 30 -20.52 6.91 1.29
CA SER A 30 -21.87 6.52 1.72
C SER A 30 -22.96 7.14 0.83
N GLN A 31 -22.83 8.42 0.53
CA GLN A 31 -23.76 9.15 -0.35
C GLN A 31 -23.76 8.55 -1.76
N ARG A 32 -22.60 8.29 -2.35
CA ARG A 32 -22.50 7.65 -3.69
C ARG A 32 -23.05 6.23 -3.70
N LEU A 33 -22.76 5.45 -2.65
CA LEU A 33 -23.27 4.10 -2.52
C LEU A 33 -24.80 4.05 -2.40
N SER A 34 -25.43 5.09 -1.86
CA SER A 34 -26.88 5.15 -1.64
C SER A 34 -27.72 5.03 -2.90
N GLN A 35 -27.14 5.25 -4.08
CA GLN A 35 -27.77 5.01 -5.40
C GLN A 35 -28.12 3.53 -5.61
N PHE A 36 -27.40 2.63 -4.96
CA PHE A 36 -27.58 1.18 -5.07
C PHE A 36 -28.10 0.56 -3.78
N ILE A 37 -27.55 1.00 -2.65
CA ILE A 37 -27.90 0.47 -1.32
C ILE A 37 -27.60 1.51 -0.24
N LYS A 38 -28.58 1.78 0.63
CA LYS A 38 -28.38 2.68 1.77
C LYS A 38 -27.49 2.03 2.84
N ARG A 39 -26.32 2.61 3.07
CA ARG A 39 -25.40 2.26 4.17
C ARG A 39 -24.75 3.54 4.69
N ASN A 40 -24.60 3.62 6.00
CA ASN A 40 -23.96 4.77 6.61
C ASN A 40 -22.41 4.69 6.49
N HIS A 41 -21.74 5.78 6.75
CA HIS A 41 -20.28 5.87 6.69
C HIS A 41 -19.56 4.95 7.70
N ILE A 42 -20.20 4.63 8.84
CA ILE A 42 -19.67 3.68 9.83
C ILE A 42 -19.59 2.26 9.25
N SER A 43 -20.58 1.88 8.41
CA SER A 43 -20.52 0.58 7.72
C SER A 43 -19.30 0.48 6.81
N ILE A 44 -18.98 1.56 6.06
CA ILE A 44 -17.82 1.61 5.18
C ILE A 44 -16.53 1.53 6.00
N TRP A 45 -16.45 2.29 7.09
CA TRP A 45 -15.32 2.22 8.02
C TRP A 45 -15.11 0.81 8.57
N ASN A 46 -16.18 0.12 8.99
CA ASN A 46 -16.11 -1.26 9.43
C ASN A 46 -15.62 -2.20 8.32
N TRP A 47 -16.06 -1.99 7.08
CA TRP A 47 -15.60 -2.82 5.96
C TRP A 47 -14.10 -2.66 5.71
N ILE A 48 -13.55 -1.46 5.78
CA ILE A 48 -12.11 -1.23 5.71
C ILE A 48 -11.37 -2.04 6.78
N GLN A 49 -11.88 -2.02 8.03
CA GLN A 49 -11.24 -2.75 9.15
C GLN A 49 -11.31 -4.27 9.02
N TRP A 50 -12.26 -4.80 8.27
CA TRP A 50 -12.49 -6.23 8.14
C TRP A 50 -12.09 -6.80 6.79
N TYR A 51 -11.82 -5.96 5.83
CA TYR A 51 -11.38 -6.41 4.51
C TYR A 51 -10.03 -7.11 4.63
N LYS A 52 -9.91 -8.25 3.99
CA LYS A 52 -8.65 -8.98 3.89
C LYS A 52 -8.15 -8.86 2.46
N PRO A 53 -7.03 -8.18 2.23
CA PRO A 53 -6.40 -8.11 0.91
C PRO A 53 -6.16 -9.49 0.32
N LYS A 54 -6.24 -9.58 -0.99
CA LYS A 54 -6.03 -10.83 -1.70
C LYS A 54 -4.55 -11.04 -1.96
N GLU A 55 -3.89 -11.89 -1.20
CA GLU A 55 -2.48 -12.24 -1.41
C GLU A 55 -2.19 -12.90 -2.77
N ILE A 56 -3.21 -13.44 -3.45
CA ILE A 56 -3.06 -14.42 -4.53
C ILE A 56 -2.74 -13.78 -5.90
N LEU A 57 -3.19 -12.57 -6.17
CA LEU A 57 -3.03 -11.94 -7.49
C LEU A 57 -1.63 -11.40 -7.75
N GLN A 58 -0.88 -11.11 -6.70
CA GLN A 58 0.45 -10.50 -6.80
C GLN A 58 1.56 -11.54 -7.06
N LYS A 59 1.44 -12.75 -6.50
CA LYS A 59 2.49 -13.79 -6.49
C LYS A 59 2.80 -14.47 -7.84
N LYS A 60 1.97 -14.29 -8.86
CA LYS A 60 2.14 -14.97 -10.17
C LYS A 60 2.66 -14.08 -11.29
N ARG A 61 3.05 -12.84 -11.01
CA ARG A 61 3.51 -11.92 -12.04
C ARG A 61 5.00 -12.01 -12.27
N LYS A 62 5.37 -11.80 -13.51
CA LYS A 62 6.77 -11.62 -13.88
C LYS A 62 7.21 -10.23 -13.42
N VAL A 63 8.08 -10.18 -12.43
CA VAL A 63 8.73 -8.97 -11.95
C VAL A 63 10.06 -8.84 -12.67
N SER A 64 10.38 -7.64 -13.18
CA SER A 64 11.66 -7.37 -13.84
C SER A 64 12.71 -6.92 -12.83
N GLU A 65 12.33 -6.02 -11.95
CA GLU A 65 13.19 -5.37 -10.97
C GLU A 65 12.35 -4.79 -9.82
N PHE A 66 13.01 -4.43 -8.74
CA PHE A 66 12.41 -3.74 -7.60
C PHE A 66 12.86 -2.29 -7.58
N ILE A 67 11.95 -1.34 -7.73
CA ILE A 67 12.22 0.06 -7.45
C ILE A 67 11.75 0.33 -6.02
N ILE A 68 12.67 0.73 -5.15
CA ILE A 68 12.41 0.88 -3.70
C ILE A 68 12.76 2.29 -3.25
N ASP A 69 11.87 2.90 -2.50
CA ASP A 69 12.10 4.17 -1.84
C ASP A 69 11.35 4.21 -0.51
N GLU A 70 11.73 5.13 0.37
CA GLU A 70 11.04 5.33 1.62
C GLU A 70 10.69 6.81 1.84
N THR A 71 9.65 7.02 2.64
CA THR A 71 9.20 8.36 2.99
C THR A 71 8.71 8.42 4.42
N LEU A 72 8.83 9.60 5.04
CA LEU A 72 8.27 9.84 6.36
C LEU A 72 6.76 10.06 6.26
N LEU A 73 6.02 9.36 7.10
CA LEU A 73 4.58 9.46 7.22
C LEU A 73 4.23 9.94 8.64
N LYS A 74 3.42 10.99 8.73
CA LYS A 74 2.90 11.46 10.00
C LYS A 74 1.55 10.79 10.28
N VAL A 75 1.35 10.31 11.49
CA VAL A 75 0.10 9.69 11.94
C VAL A 75 -0.24 10.24 13.34
N GLY A 76 -1.08 11.25 13.40
CA GLY A 76 -1.30 12.03 14.61
C GLY A 76 0.00 12.70 15.07
N GLU A 77 0.41 12.44 16.31
CA GLU A 77 1.66 12.96 16.88
C GLU A 77 2.89 12.10 16.56
N ASN A 78 2.71 10.95 15.87
CA ASN A 78 3.77 10.00 15.61
C ASN A 78 4.29 10.10 14.19
N TYR A 79 5.57 9.77 13.99
CA TYR A 79 6.19 9.65 12.69
C TYR A 79 6.64 8.21 12.46
N VAL A 80 6.39 7.70 11.27
CA VAL A 80 6.82 6.37 10.83
C VAL A 80 7.40 6.44 9.43
N TRP A 81 8.36 5.59 9.14
CA TRP A 81 8.92 5.42 7.80
C TRP A 81 8.06 4.44 7.02
N LEU A 82 7.57 4.87 5.87
CA LEU A 82 6.89 4.06 4.89
C LEU A 82 7.88 3.67 3.79
N TRP A 83 8.11 2.38 3.65
CA TRP A 83 8.91 1.76 2.59
C TRP A 83 7.96 1.28 1.50
N VAL A 84 8.28 1.57 0.25
CA VAL A 84 7.45 1.22 -0.90
C VAL A 84 8.32 0.54 -1.93
N ALA A 85 7.85 -0.58 -2.49
CA ALA A 85 8.47 -1.25 -3.62
C ALA A 85 7.48 -1.33 -4.77
N ILE A 86 7.90 -0.99 -5.98
CA ILE A 86 7.09 -1.04 -7.20
C ILE A 86 7.79 -1.82 -8.29
N GLU A 87 7.00 -2.36 -9.20
CA GLU A 87 7.42 -2.91 -10.48
C GLU A 87 7.24 -1.82 -11.56
N PRO A 88 8.29 -1.50 -12.36
CA PRO A 88 8.26 -0.32 -13.23
C PRO A 88 7.36 -0.42 -14.46
N ILE A 89 7.14 -1.62 -15.01
CA ILE A 89 6.39 -1.82 -16.25
C ILE A 89 4.90 -1.56 -16.03
N ASP A 90 4.33 -2.30 -15.12
CA ASP A 90 2.90 -2.21 -14.78
C ASP A 90 2.61 -1.17 -13.69
N LYS A 91 3.62 -0.64 -13.03
CA LYS A 91 3.54 0.32 -11.90
C LYS A 91 2.75 -0.23 -10.71
N ILE A 92 2.84 -1.53 -10.51
CA ILE A 92 2.20 -2.22 -9.40
C ILE A 92 3.04 -2.07 -8.16
N VAL A 93 2.39 -1.79 -7.05
CA VAL A 93 3.03 -1.81 -5.74
C VAL A 93 3.23 -3.26 -5.33
N LEU A 94 4.50 -3.69 -5.27
CA LEU A 94 4.89 -5.06 -4.91
C LEU A 94 4.83 -5.29 -3.41
N GLY A 95 5.14 -4.26 -2.65
CA GLY A 95 5.12 -4.35 -1.20
C GLY A 95 5.23 -2.99 -0.53
N ILE A 96 4.73 -2.95 0.68
CA ILE A 96 4.88 -1.83 1.60
C ILE A 96 5.27 -2.34 2.98
N ARG A 97 5.92 -1.48 3.73
CA ARG A 97 6.26 -1.71 5.13
C ARG A 97 6.29 -0.38 5.87
N ILE A 98 5.90 -0.38 7.14
CA ILE A 98 6.14 0.74 8.04
C ILE A 98 7.10 0.34 9.13
N SER A 99 7.91 1.31 9.57
CA SER A 99 8.88 1.14 10.65
C SER A 99 9.04 2.43 11.44
N VAL A 100 9.44 2.33 12.69
CA VAL A 100 9.82 3.48 13.50
C VAL A 100 11.20 3.97 13.08
N GLU A 101 12.09 3.04 12.79
CA GLU A 101 13.47 3.33 12.40
C GLU A 101 13.67 3.26 10.88
N ARG A 102 14.65 4.03 10.41
CA ARG A 102 15.17 4.00 9.05
C ARG A 102 16.64 3.58 9.11
N ASN A 103 16.87 2.29 8.92
CA ASN A 103 18.21 1.72 9.01
C ASN A 103 18.38 0.51 8.07
N MET A 104 19.60 0.01 8.00
CA MET A 104 19.98 -1.12 7.14
C MET A 104 19.20 -2.40 7.45
N LEU A 105 18.94 -2.71 8.72
CA LEU A 105 18.22 -3.92 9.10
C LEU A 105 16.78 -3.92 8.59
N VAL A 106 16.12 -2.75 8.66
CA VAL A 106 14.76 -2.59 8.13
C VAL A 106 14.76 -2.72 6.61
N ALA A 107 15.73 -2.11 5.91
CA ALA A 107 15.89 -2.24 4.47
C ALA A 107 16.12 -3.70 4.06
N GLU A 108 17.05 -4.40 4.74
CA GLU A 108 17.34 -5.81 4.49
C GLU A 108 16.09 -6.69 4.65
N GLN A 109 15.36 -6.56 5.76
CA GLN A 109 14.14 -7.32 6.00
C GLN A 109 13.06 -7.04 4.96
N PHE A 110 12.94 -5.79 4.50
CA PHE A 110 11.97 -5.43 3.47
C PHE A 110 12.33 -6.05 2.13
N ILE A 111 13.60 -5.91 1.68
CA ILE A 111 14.09 -6.49 0.43
C ILE A 111 14.04 -8.02 0.48
N GLN A 112 14.40 -8.63 1.62
CA GLN A 112 14.31 -10.08 1.81
C GLN A 112 12.87 -10.60 1.64
N LYS A 113 11.89 -9.88 2.18
CA LYS A 113 10.47 -10.21 1.98
C LYS A 113 10.12 -10.20 0.49
N LEU A 114 10.49 -9.15 -0.24
CA LEU A 114 10.24 -9.05 -1.69
C LEU A 114 10.92 -10.19 -2.45
N ALA A 115 12.18 -10.47 -2.16
CA ALA A 115 12.92 -11.56 -2.79
C ALA A 115 12.33 -12.95 -2.50
N THR A 116 11.74 -13.13 -1.31
CA THR A 116 11.05 -14.38 -0.95
C THR A 116 9.72 -14.53 -1.70
N GLU A 117 9.00 -13.43 -1.91
CA GLU A 117 7.67 -13.44 -2.56
C GLU A 117 7.75 -13.49 -4.08
N TYR A 118 8.70 -12.77 -4.69
CA TYR A 118 8.79 -12.57 -6.14
C TYR A 118 10.03 -13.19 -6.79
N GLY A 119 10.98 -13.66 -6.01
CA GLY A 119 12.28 -14.10 -6.50
C GLY A 119 13.35 -13.01 -6.42
N LYS A 120 14.58 -13.36 -6.79
CA LYS A 120 15.71 -12.43 -6.78
C LYS A 120 15.71 -11.59 -8.06
N HIS A 121 15.60 -10.29 -7.91
CA HIS A 121 15.62 -9.30 -8.98
C HIS A 121 16.56 -8.15 -8.63
N PRO A 122 17.07 -7.38 -9.62
CA PRO A 122 17.81 -6.17 -9.36
C PRO A 122 17.00 -5.18 -8.50
N VAL A 123 17.71 -4.43 -7.64
CA VAL A 123 17.12 -3.43 -6.74
C VAL A 123 17.61 -2.06 -7.13
N HIS A 124 16.69 -1.17 -7.43
CA HIS A 124 16.96 0.22 -7.79
C HIS A 124 16.50 1.16 -6.68
N THR A 125 17.37 2.06 -6.23
CA THR A 125 17.10 3.00 -5.13
C THR A 125 17.74 4.37 -5.36
N ASP A 126 17.50 5.32 -4.47
CA ASP A 126 18.13 6.65 -4.47
C ASP A 126 19.62 6.63 -4.05
N GLY A 127 20.13 5.46 -3.63
CA GLY A 127 21.49 5.32 -3.13
C GLY A 127 21.66 5.60 -1.64
N GLY A 128 20.58 5.62 -0.88
CA GLY A 128 20.64 5.67 0.59
C GLY A 128 21.59 4.63 1.16
N THR A 129 22.40 4.99 2.14
CA THR A 129 23.57 4.21 2.63
C THR A 129 23.22 2.81 3.14
N TRP A 130 21.99 2.57 3.51
CA TRP A 130 21.49 1.26 3.98
C TRP A 130 21.23 0.26 2.85
N TYR A 131 20.92 0.70 1.62
CA TYR A 131 20.54 -0.19 0.53
C TYR A 131 21.69 -1.03 -0.04
N PRO A 132 22.87 -0.45 -0.37
CA PRO A 132 23.97 -1.22 -0.94
C PRO A 132 24.40 -2.40 -0.06
N GLN A 133 24.46 -2.17 1.25
CA GLN A 133 24.88 -3.20 2.20
C GLN A 133 23.82 -4.30 2.36
N ALA A 134 22.53 -3.92 2.43
CA ALA A 134 21.42 -4.86 2.50
C ALA A 134 21.37 -5.75 1.24
N CYS A 135 21.50 -5.17 0.05
CA CYS A 135 21.55 -5.91 -1.21
C CYS A 135 22.73 -6.87 -1.28
N LYS A 136 23.91 -6.44 -0.80
CA LYS A 136 25.10 -7.30 -0.73
C LYS A 136 24.89 -8.52 0.15
N PHE A 137 24.28 -8.36 1.34
CA PHE A 137 23.95 -9.50 2.22
C PHE A 137 22.98 -10.49 1.57
N LEU A 138 21.99 -9.97 0.84
CA LEU A 138 20.98 -10.79 0.16
C LEU A 138 21.45 -11.36 -1.18
N LYS A 139 22.68 -11.01 -1.62
CA LYS A 139 23.24 -11.36 -2.94
C LYS A 139 22.32 -10.93 -4.07
N LEU A 140 21.92 -9.65 -4.05
CA LEU A 140 21.14 -8.98 -5.06
C LEU A 140 21.96 -7.87 -5.71
N GLU A 141 21.73 -7.62 -6.99
CA GLU A 141 22.30 -6.48 -7.69
C GLU A 141 21.64 -5.20 -7.24
N HIS A 142 22.43 -4.15 -6.99
CA HIS A 142 21.96 -2.84 -6.57
C HIS A 142 22.37 -1.78 -7.58
N HIS A 143 21.41 -0.97 -8.03
CA HIS A 143 21.59 0.11 -8.97
C HIS A 143 20.99 1.41 -8.42
N LEU A 144 21.52 2.54 -8.89
CA LEU A 144 20.90 3.83 -8.66
C LEU A 144 19.77 4.05 -9.67
N TYR A 145 18.75 4.79 -9.28
CA TYR A 145 17.65 5.16 -10.17
C TYR A 145 18.13 5.80 -11.47
N SER A 146 17.52 5.41 -12.56
CA SER A 146 17.36 6.27 -13.73
C SER A 146 16.34 7.39 -13.43
N SER A 147 16.35 8.44 -14.24
CA SER A 147 15.35 9.53 -14.12
C SER A 147 13.91 9.04 -14.29
N PHE A 148 13.72 8.01 -15.10
CA PHE A 148 12.40 7.37 -15.30
C PHE A 148 11.91 6.64 -14.04
N GLU A 149 12.74 5.79 -13.45
CA GLU A 149 12.44 5.04 -12.24
C GLU A 149 12.14 5.97 -11.05
N LYS A 150 13.00 7.01 -10.91
CA LYS A 150 12.77 8.07 -9.90
C LYS A 150 11.40 8.71 -10.06
N SER A 151 11.03 9.10 -11.28
CA SER A 151 9.72 9.72 -11.53
C SER A 151 8.56 8.81 -11.20
N ILE A 152 8.68 7.48 -11.40
CA ILE A 152 7.60 6.53 -11.10
C ILE A 152 7.44 6.37 -9.58
N ILE A 153 8.53 6.15 -8.86
CA ILE A 153 8.45 5.91 -7.41
C ILE A 153 8.00 7.17 -6.68
N GLU A 154 8.49 8.35 -7.06
CA GLU A 154 8.08 9.63 -6.48
C GLU A 154 6.58 9.87 -6.65
N ARG A 155 6.01 9.61 -7.84
CA ARG A 155 4.58 9.72 -8.09
C ARG A 155 3.76 8.74 -7.24
N THR A 156 4.26 7.51 -7.09
CA THR A 156 3.60 6.49 -6.26
C THR A 156 3.61 6.91 -4.80
N ILE A 157 4.74 7.39 -4.29
CA ILE A 157 4.86 7.91 -2.94
C ILE A 157 3.95 9.12 -2.74
N GLN A 158 3.94 10.07 -3.68
CA GLN A 158 3.06 11.23 -3.60
C GLN A 158 1.58 10.81 -3.56
N TYR A 159 1.19 9.86 -4.40
CA TYR A 159 -0.17 9.31 -4.38
C TYR A 159 -0.53 8.69 -3.02
N VAL A 160 0.39 7.95 -2.38
CA VAL A 160 0.18 7.43 -1.03
C VAL A 160 0.04 8.58 -0.02
N LYS A 161 0.92 9.59 -0.08
CA LYS A 161 0.88 10.76 0.81
C LYS A 161 -0.45 11.50 0.71
N ASP A 162 -0.92 11.78 -0.50
CA ASP A 162 -2.20 12.46 -0.73
C ASP A 162 -3.39 11.68 -0.12
N ARG A 163 -3.26 10.34 -0.02
CA ARG A 163 -4.28 9.47 0.58
C ARG A 163 -4.15 9.36 2.10
N THR A 164 -2.98 9.65 2.64
CA THR A 164 -2.67 9.54 4.06
C THR A 164 -2.57 10.91 4.77
N GLU A 165 -2.72 12.01 4.04
CA GLU A 165 -2.68 13.37 4.59
C GLU A 165 -3.65 13.55 5.77
N CYS A 166 -4.84 12.96 5.69
CA CYS A 166 -5.82 13.01 6.78
C CYS A 166 -5.37 12.27 8.05
N PHE A 167 -4.29 11.49 8.02
CA PHE A 167 -3.75 10.81 9.21
C PHE A 167 -3.09 11.77 10.18
N ASP A 168 -2.72 12.97 9.73
CA ASP A 168 -2.17 14.03 10.59
C ASP A 168 -3.15 14.44 11.68
N ASP A 169 -4.44 14.55 11.32
CA ASP A 169 -5.50 14.98 12.23
C ASP A 169 -6.30 13.79 12.79
N TYR A 170 -6.56 12.82 11.96
CA TYR A 170 -7.41 11.69 12.30
C TYR A 170 -7.00 10.42 11.57
N PHE A 171 -6.47 9.47 12.32
CA PHE A 171 -6.31 8.11 11.83
C PHE A 171 -7.49 7.24 12.25
N PRO A 172 -8.13 6.48 11.34
CA PRO A 172 -9.30 5.66 11.65
C PRO A 172 -8.93 4.41 12.46
N CYS A 173 -8.44 4.61 13.69
CA CYS A 173 -8.19 3.55 14.66
C CYS A 173 -9.40 3.31 15.56
N ARG A 174 -9.65 2.04 15.94
CA ARG A 174 -10.81 1.63 16.72
C ARG A 174 -10.91 2.23 18.14
N LYS A 175 -9.82 2.76 18.71
CA LYS A 175 -9.78 3.16 20.13
C LYS A 175 -8.87 4.34 20.40
N ASN A 176 -8.84 5.34 19.58
CA ASN A 176 -8.02 6.55 19.79
C ASN A 176 -6.54 6.28 20.23
N LYS A 177 -6.05 5.05 20.05
CA LYS A 177 -4.67 4.67 20.32
C LYS A 177 -3.99 4.33 19.01
N PHE A 178 -2.91 5.04 18.74
CA PHE A 178 -2.00 4.72 17.65
C PHE A 178 -1.52 3.26 17.75
N ARG A 179 -1.69 2.50 16.67
CA ARG A 179 -1.14 1.17 16.50
C ARG A 179 -0.64 1.00 15.09
N LEU A 180 0.63 0.66 14.94
CA LEU A 180 1.26 0.39 13.63
C LEU A 180 0.50 -0.65 12.80
N GLU A 181 -0.05 -1.67 13.45
CA GLU A 181 -0.84 -2.73 12.80
C GLU A 181 -2.07 -2.19 12.07
N HIS A 182 -2.75 -1.18 12.63
CA HIS A 182 -3.91 -0.57 11.99
C HIS A 182 -3.50 0.30 10.79
N VAL A 183 -2.39 1.02 10.91
CA VAL A 183 -1.84 1.80 9.80
C VAL A 183 -1.43 0.86 8.68
N MET A 184 -0.71 -0.21 9.00
CA MET A 184 -0.28 -1.20 8.04
C MET A 184 -1.46 -1.87 7.34
N HIS A 185 -2.49 -2.29 8.11
CA HIS A 185 -3.69 -2.89 7.54
C HIS A 185 -4.41 -1.94 6.56
N TRP A 186 -4.53 -0.66 6.91
CA TRP A 186 -5.14 0.32 6.00
C TRP A 186 -4.33 0.47 4.70
N LEU A 187 -3.01 0.53 4.82
CA LEU A 187 -2.09 0.60 3.68
C LEU A 187 -2.15 -0.66 2.81
N ASP A 188 -2.24 -1.84 3.41
CA ASP A 188 -2.41 -3.10 2.69
C ASP A 188 -3.71 -3.12 1.86
N VAL A 189 -4.82 -2.65 2.44
CA VAL A 189 -6.09 -2.53 1.71
C VAL A 189 -5.99 -1.47 0.61
N PHE A 190 -5.31 -0.36 0.87
CA PHE A 190 -5.07 0.67 -0.13
C PHE A 190 -4.29 0.11 -1.33
N VAL A 191 -3.20 -0.61 -1.08
CA VAL A 191 -2.38 -1.24 -2.13
C VAL A 191 -3.19 -2.25 -2.93
N ASP A 192 -3.99 -3.09 -2.28
CA ASP A 192 -4.84 -4.06 -2.96
C ASP A 192 -5.83 -3.37 -3.91
N MET A 193 -6.52 -2.32 -3.46
CA MET A 193 -7.45 -1.54 -4.27
C MET A 193 -6.74 -0.79 -5.41
N HIS A 194 -5.55 -0.24 -5.15
CA HIS A 194 -4.73 0.44 -6.15
C HIS A 194 -4.30 -0.53 -7.25
N ASN A 195 -3.70 -1.65 -6.88
CA ASN A 195 -3.21 -2.66 -7.80
C ASN A 195 -4.35 -3.24 -8.65
N GLU A 196 -5.51 -3.54 -8.06
CA GLU A 196 -6.67 -4.01 -8.83
C GLU A 196 -7.13 -2.97 -9.87
N THR A 197 -7.07 -1.68 -9.54
CA THR A 197 -7.43 -0.61 -10.48
C THR A 197 -6.47 -0.57 -11.67
N ILE A 198 -5.18 -0.76 -11.44
CA ILE A 198 -4.16 -0.84 -12.50
C ILE A 198 -4.43 -2.08 -13.38
N LEU A 199 -4.63 -3.24 -12.75
CA LEU A 199 -4.88 -4.51 -13.44
C LEU A 199 -6.10 -4.46 -14.35
N GLN A 200 -7.18 -3.84 -13.92
CA GLN A 200 -8.39 -3.66 -14.72
C GLN A 200 -8.17 -2.79 -15.96
N ARG A 201 -7.18 -1.90 -15.94
CA ARG A 201 -6.81 -1.07 -17.10
C ARG A 201 -5.95 -1.81 -18.11
N ILE A 202 -5.14 -2.75 -17.66
CA ILE A 202 -4.23 -3.54 -18.52
C ILE A 202 -5.00 -4.64 -19.28
N ILE A 203 -6.09 -5.15 -18.71
CA ILE A 203 -6.91 -6.24 -19.31
C ILE A 203 -7.91 -5.71 -20.35
N LYS A 204 -8.14 -4.40 -20.40
CA LYS A 204 -8.98 -3.75 -21.43
C LYS A 204 -8.17 -3.37 -22.65
#